data_39a873894e43a1925d528eb7b15d0c01
#
_entry.id   39a873894e43a1925d528eb7b15d0c01
#
_cell.length_a   1.000
_cell.length_b   1.000
_cell.length_c   1.000
_cell.angle_alpha   90.00
_cell.angle_beta   90.00
_cell.angle_gamma   90.00
#
_symmetry.space_group_name_H-M   'P 1'
#
loop_
_entity.id
_entity.type
_entity.pdbx_description
1 polymer ?
#
loop_
_entity_poly.entity_id
_entity_poly.type
_entity_poly.pdbx_seq_one_letter_code
_entity_poly.pdbx_strand_id
1 'polypeptide(L)'
;MKVIEIGEDWDFSALRQVERPKPEPGPGEIVLRMKAASINYRDFLMVRRGYGRHSGSLPLVPLSDGVGEVVEIGQGVTQWSVGDRVCPCFNQQWKNGPFRDEYWSSLLGGPLDGVMQEYMLLPASGVVKAPAHMTDMEAATLACAGLTAWTAVVEAGGIKPGQLVVVQGTGGVSLFALQIARMSGARVIATTSSEEKAQKLKDLGAEHVINYVDTPDWGKEVLRLNDGEGADVVVEVGGAGTLQQSVRAIRAAGTISLVGNLSGSMTEINLPLVFMKCARLIGVAVGHRDSYEAMNQAMEISGLRPVLDEKTYAFDELSEALQSLPEGRHFGKVALSF
;
A
#
# COMPACT_ATOMS: atom_id res chain seq x y z
N MET A 1 20.61 3.84 19.64
CA MET A 1 19.95 4.21 18.39
C MET A 1 18.61 4.89 18.66
N LYS A 2 18.23 5.85 17.86
CA LYS A 2 16.92 6.51 17.96
C LYS A 2 15.82 5.60 17.46
N VAL A 3 14.70 5.60 18.16
CA VAL A 3 13.48 4.85 17.81
C VAL A 3 12.27 5.74 18.12
N ILE A 4 11.28 5.77 17.25
CA ILE A 4 9.97 6.31 17.61
C ILE A 4 9.05 5.13 17.94
N GLU A 5 8.42 5.19 19.11
CA GLU A 5 7.48 4.16 19.56
C GLU A 5 6.16 4.76 20.01
N ILE A 6 5.08 4.00 19.90
CA ILE A 6 3.84 4.21 20.65
C ILE A 6 4.09 3.66 22.04
N GLY A 7 4.07 4.52 23.06
CA GLY A 7 4.52 4.19 24.42
C GLY A 7 3.52 3.33 25.21
N GLU A 8 2.83 3.95 26.17
CA GLU A 8 1.98 3.20 27.12
C GLU A 8 0.49 3.17 26.72
N ASP A 9 0.07 4.12 25.86
CA ASP A 9 -1.31 4.25 25.41
C ASP A 9 -1.42 4.27 23.89
N TRP A 10 -2.55 3.78 23.36
CA TRP A 10 -2.87 3.80 21.93
C TRP A 10 -3.43 5.17 21.52
N ASP A 11 -2.56 6.18 21.50
CA ASP A 11 -2.89 7.55 21.14
C ASP A 11 -1.69 8.29 20.54
N PHE A 12 -1.94 9.33 19.76
CA PHE A 12 -0.90 10.17 19.16
C PHE A 12 -0.02 10.88 20.18
N SER A 13 -0.55 11.19 21.36
CA SER A 13 0.21 11.77 22.47
C SER A 13 1.22 10.80 23.09
N ALA A 14 1.07 9.50 22.86
CA ALA A 14 1.99 8.48 23.32
C ALA A 14 3.14 8.18 22.33
N LEU A 15 3.13 8.81 21.13
CA LEU A 15 4.26 8.77 20.23
C LEU A 15 5.45 9.52 20.83
N ARG A 16 6.55 8.82 21.03
CA ARG A 16 7.76 9.40 21.64
C ARG A 16 9.02 8.86 20.99
N GLN A 17 10.05 9.68 20.93
CA GLN A 17 11.39 9.24 20.58
C GLN A 17 12.10 8.71 21.83
N VAL A 18 12.69 7.54 21.71
CA VAL A 18 13.47 6.88 22.78
C VAL A 18 14.80 6.41 22.23
N GLU A 19 15.74 6.14 23.13
CA GLU A 19 17.00 5.48 22.81
C GLU A 19 16.91 3.99 23.15
N ARG A 20 17.26 3.13 22.17
CA ARG A 20 17.40 1.67 22.37
C ARG A 20 18.83 1.23 21.99
N PRO A 21 19.34 0.12 22.53
CA PRO A 21 20.59 -0.48 22.05
C PRO A 21 20.48 -0.80 20.54
N LYS A 22 21.57 -0.65 19.81
CA LYS A 22 21.62 -1.15 18.43
C LYS A 22 21.53 -2.68 18.46
N PRO A 23 20.66 -3.32 17.67
CA PRO A 23 20.57 -4.78 17.66
C PRO A 23 21.78 -5.43 16.98
N GLU A 24 22.09 -6.66 17.38
CA GLU A 24 23.11 -7.53 16.77
C GLU A 24 22.43 -8.70 16.08
N PRO A 25 22.87 -9.12 14.87
CA PRO A 25 22.20 -10.17 14.12
C PRO A 25 22.59 -11.56 14.66
N GLY A 26 21.60 -12.38 14.97
CA GLY A 26 21.74 -13.80 15.20
C GLY A 26 21.84 -14.60 13.89
N PRO A 27 21.94 -15.95 13.99
CA PRO A 27 21.97 -16.81 12.80
C PRO A 27 20.72 -16.62 11.92
N GLY A 28 20.93 -16.37 10.61
CA GLY A 28 19.85 -16.17 9.64
C GLY A 28 19.22 -14.77 9.64
N GLU A 29 19.77 -13.83 10.43
CA GLU A 29 19.26 -12.45 10.55
C GLU A 29 20.20 -11.43 9.92
N ILE A 30 19.69 -10.26 9.66
CA ILE A 30 20.42 -9.08 9.14
C ILE A 30 20.03 -7.84 9.93
N VAL A 31 20.94 -6.88 10.04
CA VAL A 31 20.66 -5.54 10.55
C VAL A 31 20.66 -4.56 9.41
N LEU A 32 19.58 -3.81 9.29
CA LEU A 32 19.42 -2.71 8.34
C LEU A 32 19.70 -1.38 9.04
N ARG A 33 20.40 -0.46 8.36
CA ARG A 33 20.36 0.96 8.66
C ARG A 33 19.24 1.56 7.82
N MET A 34 18.18 2.03 8.44
CA MET A 34 17.03 2.60 7.74
C MET A 34 17.43 3.93 7.07
N LYS A 35 16.87 4.19 5.90
CA LYS A 35 17.15 5.38 5.07
C LYS A 35 15.92 6.24 4.85
N ALA A 36 14.78 5.60 4.65
CA ALA A 36 13.48 6.26 4.46
C ALA A 36 12.35 5.36 4.91
N ALA A 37 11.23 5.98 5.23
CA ALA A 37 9.96 5.33 5.50
C ALA A 37 8.84 6.00 4.71
N SER A 38 7.67 5.37 4.66
CA SER A 38 6.46 6.01 4.15
C SER A 38 5.23 5.62 4.96
N ILE A 39 4.25 6.52 5.01
CA ILE A 39 3.05 6.31 5.78
C ILE A 39 1.90 5.78 4.93
N ASN A 40 1.04 5.01 5.58
CA ASN A 40 -0.20 4.46 5.04
C ASN A 40 -1.36 4.78 5.98
N TYR A 41 -2.59 4.77 5.48
CA TYR A 41 -3.77 5.03 6.32
C TYR A 41 -3.89 4.01 7.48
N ARG A 42 -3.40 2.78 7.30
CA ARG A 42 -3.34 1.79 8.37
C ARG A 42 -2.48 2.24 9.56
N ASP A 43 -1.42 3.00 9.31
CA ASP A 43 -0.51 3.45 10.36
C ASP A 43 -1.19 4.51 11.25
N PHE A 44 -2.00 5.40 10.65
CA PHE A 44 -2.87 6.30 11.39
C PHE A 44 -3.86 5.55 12.27
N LEU A 45 -4.46 4.46 11.76
CA LEU A 45 -5.38 3.62 12.54
C LEU A 45 -4.64 2.84 13.62
N MET A 46 -3.41 2.38 13.35
CA MET A 46 -2.61 1.57 14.28
C MET A 46 -2.31 2.32 15.57
N VAL A 47 -1.93 3.59 15.50
CA VAL A 47 -1.71 4.44 16.69
C VAL A 47 -2.93 4.48 17.61
N ARG A 48 -4.14 4.26 17.08
CA ARG A 48 -5.41 4.23 17.82
C ARG A 48 -5.94 2.82 18.07
N ARG A 49 -5.09 1.80 17.97
CA ARG A 49 -5.49 0.38 18.08
C ARG A 49 -6.61 -0.03 17.11
N GLY A 50 -6.66 0.59 15.93
CA GLY A 50 -7.73 0.39 14.95
C GLY A 50 -7.83 -1.02 14.37
N TYR A 51 -6.80 -1.86 14.54
CA TYR A 51 -6.78 -3.28 14.18
C TYR A 51 -7.13 -4.21 15.35
N GLY A 52 -7.56 -3.67 16.50
CA GLY A 52 -8.01 -4.44 17.65
C GLY A 52 -6.94 -5.41 18.15
N ARG A 53 -7.26 -6.71 18.17
CA ARG A 53 -6.33 -7.77 18.60
C ARG A 53 -5.08 -7.91 17.71
N HIS A 54 -5.14 -7.46 16.45
CA HIS A 54 -4.03 -7.53 15.50
C HIS A 54 -3.10 -6.31 15.58
N SER A 55 -3.37 -5.35 16.47
CA SER A 55 -2.47 -4.22 16.71
C SER A 55 -1.19 -4.60 17.47
N GLY A 56 -1.19 -5.72 18.18
CA GLY A 56 -0.07 -6.14 19.01
C GLY A 56 -0.13 -5.58 20.42
N SER A 57 1.03 -5.39 21.02
CA SER A 57 1.24 -4.89 22.39
C SER A 57 2.09 -3.63 22.38
N LEU A 58 1.95 -2.81 23.40
CA LEU A 58 2.79 -1.65 23.64
C LEU A 58 4.00 -2.00 24.54
N PRO A 59 5.14 -1.30 24.41
CA PRO A 59 5.43 -0.30 23.38
C PRO A 59 5.60 -0.91 21.99
N LEU A 60 5.26 -0.17 20.92
CA LEU A 60 5.32 -0.63 19.54
C LEU A 60 5.98 0.42 18.66
N VAL A 61 6.95 0.00 17.85
CA VAL A 61 7.52 0.84 16.77
C VAL A 61 6.55 0.85 15.59
N PRO A 62 6.03 2.01 15.18
CA PRO A 62 5.05 2.09 14.09
C PRO A 62 5.70 2.00 12.71
N LEU A 63 4.84 2.03 11.68
CA LEU A 63 5.06 1.96 10.24
C LEU A 63 5.55 0.60 9.73
N SER A 64 5.00 0.23 8.58
CA SER A 64 5.36 -1.02 7.89
C SER A 64 6.32 -0.81 6.72
N ASP A 65 6.36 0.40 6.16
CA ASP A 65 6.98 0.69 4.87
C ASP A 65 8.28 1.44 5.03
N GLY A 66 9.37 0.86 4.54
CA GLY A 66 10.68 1.47 4.59
C GLY A 66 11.67 0.86 3.61
N VAL A 67 12.83 1.48 3.55
CA VAL A 67 14.01 1.00 2.85
C VAL A 67 15.23 1.18 3.74
N GLY A 68 16.14 0.24 3.70
CA GLY A 68 17.39 0.29 4.45
C GLY A 68 18.55 -0.32 3.68
N GLU A 69 19.73 -0.11 4.22
CA GLU A 69 20.99 -0.69 3.78
C GLU A 69 21.41 -1.78 4.78
N VAL A 70 21.75 -2.95 4.28
CA VAL A 70 22.30 -4.03 5.10
C VAL A 70 23.64 -3.58 5.66
N VAL A 71 23.78 -3.52 6.97
CA VAL A 71 25.03 -3.09 7.65
C VAL A 71 25.71 -4.21 8.43
N GLU A 72 24.96 -5.23 8.84
CA GLU A 72 25.48 -6.43 9.51
C GLU A 72 24.71 -7.67 9.06
N ILE A 73 25.42 -8.80 9.03
CA ILE A 73 24.90 -10.07 8.55
C ILE A 73 25.22 -11.15 9.59
N GLY A 74 24.20 -11.89 10.01
CA GLY A 74 24.33 -13.02 10.90
C GLY A 74 24.86 -14.28 10.22
N GLN A 75 25.24 -15.25 11.02
CA GLN A 75 25.76 -16.51 10.53
C GLN A 75 24.75 -17.23 9.61
N GLY A 76 25.23 -17.77 8.50
CA GLY A 76 24.44 -18.57 7.56
C GLY A 76 23.63 -17.75 6.53
N VAL A 77 23.67 -16.42 6.57
CA VAL A 77 23.09 -15.57 5.54
C VAL A 77 24.03 -15.50 4.35
N THR A 78 23.55 -15.93 3.17
CA THR A 78 24.34 -15.95 1.93
C THR A 78 23.72 -15.14 0.79
N GLN A 79 22.43 -14.79 0.93
CA GLN A 79 21.67 -14.07 -0.11
C GLN A 79 21.84 -12.55 -0.08
N TRP A 80 22.43 -11.99 0.99
CA TRP A 80 22.64 -10.56 1.16
C TRP A 80 24.11 -10.24 1.45
N SER A 81 24.54 -9.07 1.05
CA SER A 81 25.87 -8.50 1.34
C SER A 81 25.70 -7.16 2.07
N VAL A 82 26.70 -6.80 2.90
CA VAL A 82 26.77 -5.45 3.47
C VAL A 82 26.82 -4.43 2.35
N GLY A 83 25.97 -3.40 2.44
CA GLY A 83 25.77 -2.38 1.39
C GLY A 83 24.57 -2.65 0.49
N ASP A 84 23.94 -3.83 0.53
CA ASP A 84 22.73 -4.08 -0.24
C ASP A 84 21.57 -3.19 0.24
N ARG A 85 20.84 -2.59 -0.72
CA ARG A 85 19.60 -1.85 -0.47
C ARG A 85 18.41 -2.80 -0.51
N VAL A 86 17.64 -2.83 0.58
CA VAL A 86 16.51 -3.75 0.73
C VAL A 86 15.30 -3.05 1.33
N CYS A 87 14.11 -3.56 0.98
CA CYS A 87 12.84 -3.16 1.57
C CYS A 87 12.32 -4.28 2.47
N PRO A 88 11.96 -4.00 3.74
CA PRO A 88 11.26 -4.96 4.58
C PRO A 88 9.93 -5.40 3.96
N CYS A 89 9.63 -6.69 4.03
CA CYS A 89 8.33 -7.21 3.65
C CYS A 89 7.28 -6.77 4.68
N PHE A 90 6.12 -6.31 4.21
CA PHE A 90 4.98 -5.95 5.08
C PHE A 90 4.63 -7.07 6.05
N ASN A 91 4.55 -8.31 5.53
CA ASN A 91 4.34 -9.52 6.30
C ASN A 91 5.63 -10.35 6.30
N GLN A 92 6.19 -10.61 7.47
CA GLN A 92 7.49 -11.26 7.61
C GLN A 92 7.45 -12.78 7.38
N GLN A 93 6.28 -13.41 7.46
CA GLN A 93 6.13 -14.87 7.33
C GLN A 93 5.42 -15.30 6.04
N TRP A 94 4.70 -14.42 5.37
CA TRP A 94 3.98 -14.76 4.14
C TRP A 94 4.89 -14.72 2.91
N LYS A 95 5.55 -15.83 2.64
CA LYS A 95 6.50 -15.94 1.54
C LYS A 95 5.82 -16.13 0.18
N ASN A 96 4.80 -16.99 0.12
CA ASN A 96 4.04 -17.30 -1.09
C ASN A 96 2.71 -18.00 -0.77
N GLY A 97 1.92 -18.26 -1.82
CA GLY A 97 0.66 -19.00 -1.72
C GLY A 97 -0.49 -18.21 -1.07
N PRO A 98 -1.60 -18.88 -0.76
CA PRO A 98 -2.77 -18.21 -0.21
C PRO A 98 -2.52 -17.66 1.19
N PHE A 99 -3.21 -16.55 1.52
CA PHE A 99 -3.16 -15.95 2.86
C PHE A 99 -3.70 -16.93 3.90
N ARG A 100 -3.06 -16.94 5.10
CA ARG A 100 -3.46 -17.74 6.26
C ARG A 100 -3.58 -16.85 7.49
N ASP A 101 -4.48 -17.22 8.41
CA ASP A 101 -4.74 -16.44 9.63
C ASP A 101 -3.48 -16.23 10.50
N GLU A 102 -2.55 -17.18 10.49
CA GLU A 102 -1.29 -17.07 11.23
C GLU A 102 -0.44 -15.87 10.82
N TYR A 103 -0.56 -15.43 9.56
CA TYR A 103 0.21 -14.31 9.02
C TYR A 103 -0.16 -12.95 9.63
N TRP A 104 -1.35 -12.83 10.25
CA TRP A 104 -1.71 -11.61 10.99
C TRP A 104 -0.77 -11.29 12.15
N SER A 105 -0.05 -12.29 12.69
CA SER A 105 0.91 -12.12 13.77
C SER A 105 2.28 -11.59 13.33
N SER A 106 2.54 -11.45 12.03
CA SER A 106 3.85 -11.13 11.49
C SER A 106 3.90 -9.85 10.63
N LEU A 107 2.96 -8.94 10.86
CA LEU A 107 2.92 -7.64 10.18
C LEU A 107 3.83 -6.63 10.87
N LEU A 108 4.61 -5.90 10.11
CA LEU A 108 5.42 -4.78 10.61
C LEU A 108 4.54 -3.57 10.97
N GLY A 109 4.96 -2.82 12.00
CA GLY A 109 4.21 -1.68 12.53
C GLY A 109 2.91 -2.07 13.21
N GLY A 110 2.82 -3.30 13.70
CA GLY A 110 1.72 -3.91 14.42
C GLY A 110 1.26 -5.21 13.76
N PRO A 111 1.44 -6.38 14.48
CA PRO A 111 1.91 -6.54 15.87
C PRO A 111 3.43 -6.54 16.09
N LEU A 112 4.25 -6.67 15.04
CA LEU A 112 5.71 -6.58 15.17
C LEU A 112 6.18 -5.13 15.11
N ASP A 113 7.32 -4.84 15.75
CA ASP A 113 7.98 -3.54 15.60
C ASP A 113 8.19 -3.19 14.12
N GLY A 114 7.90 -1.94 13.78
CA GLY A 114 7.98 -1.40 12.43
C GLY A 114 9.29 -0.69 12.14
N VAL A 115 9.26 0.15 11.11
CA VAL A 115 10.46 0.72 10.49
C VAL A 115 10.94 2.03 11.13
N MET A 116 10.20 2.64 12.08
CA MET A 116 10.58 3.93 12.68
C MET A 116 11.70 3.80 13.72
N GLN A 117 12.85 3.28 13.28
CA GLN A 117 14.06 3.07 14.07
C GLN A 117 15.30 3.19 13.19
N GLU A 118 16.40 3.73 13.70
CA GLU A 118 17.64 3.92 12.93
C GLU A 118 18.23 2.60 12.42
N TYR A 119 18.15 1.53 13.23
CA TYR A 119 18.60 0.19 12.87
C TYR A 119 17.50 -0.82 13.15
N MET A 120 17.26 -1.71 12.21
CA MET A 120 16.21 -2.72 12.28
C MET A 120 16.78 -4.11 12.08
N LEU A 121 16.48 -5.02 13.03
CA LEU A 121 16.83 -6.44 12.95
C LEU A 121 15.69 -7.20 12.28
N LEU A 122 16.00 -7.98 11.26
CA LEU A 122 15.04 -8.80 10.54
C LEU A 122 15.61 -10.18 10.15
N PRO A 123 14.75 -11.20 10.02
CA PRO A 123 15.14 -12.39 9.30
C PRO A 123 15.60 -12.03 7.87
N ALA A 124 16.69 -12.60 7.41
CA ALA A 124 17.22 -12.36 6.06
C ALA A 124 16.20 -12.68 4.93
N SER A 125 15.21 -13.54 5.22
CA SER A 125 14.09 -13.83 4.33
C SER A 125 12.93 -12.83 4.42
N GLY A 126 12.96 -11.89 5.37
CA GLY A 126 11.92 -10.88 5.60
C GLY A 126 12.11 -9.59 4.80
N VAL A 127 13.02 -9.58 3.83
CA VAL A 127 13.31 -8.42 2.98
C VAL A 127 13.38 -8.82 1.51
N VAL A 128 13.20 -7.84 0.63
CA VAL A 128 13.40 -7.96 -0.82
C VAL A 128 14.37 -6.87 -1.31
N LYS A 129 15.03 -7.10 -2.44
CA LYS A 129 15.92 -6.09 -3.03
C LYS A 129 15.12 -4.85 -3.44
N ALA A 130 15.61 -3.67 -3.06
CA ALA A 130 15.03 -2.41 -3.51
C ALA A 130 15.32 -2.18 -5.00
N PRO A 131 14.37 -1.68 -5.82
CA PRO A 131 14.62 -1.36 -7.22
C PRO A 131 15.77 -0.35 -7.37
N ALA A 132 16.73 -0.68 -8.25
CA ALA A 132 17.96 0.10 -8.36
C ALA A 132 17.75 1.52 -8.89
N HIS A 133 16.73 1.73 -9.74
CA HIS A 133 16.43 3.02 -10.35
C HIS A 133 15.68 3.99 -9.42
N MET A 134 15.18 3.52 -8.28
CA MET A 134 14.40 4.31 -7.33
C MET A 134 15.28 4.97 -6.27
N THR A 135 14.92 6.18 -5.85
CA THR A 135 15.44 6.81 -4.64
C THR A 135 15.00 6.05 -3.39
N ASP A 136 15.60 6.35 -2.23
CA ASP A 136 15.20 5.70 -0.98
C ASP A 136 13.74 6.01 -0.62
N MET A 137 13.31 7.27 -0.77
CA MET A 137 11.92 7.65 -0.52
C MET A 137 10.93 6.92 -1.44
N GLU A 138 11.26 6.75 -2.72
CA GLU A 138 10.43 6.00 -3.66
C GLU A 138 10.35 4.52 -3.27
N ALA A 139 11.50 3.88 -3.00
CA ALA A 139 11.56 2.47 -2.62
C ALA A 139 10.83 2.18 -1.30
N ALA A 140 10.85 3.13 -0.36
CA ALA A 140 10.13 3.02 0.90
C ALA A 140 8.60 2.97 0.76
N THR A 141 8.02 3.23 -0.42
CA THR A 141 6.56 3.26 -0.61
C THR A 141 5.96 1.94 -1.09
N LEU A 142 6.78 0.94 -1.35
CA LEU A 142 6.40 -0.24 -2.12
C LEU A 142 5.71 -1.32 -1.29
N ALA A 143 6.14 -1.52 -0.03
CA ALA A 143 5.80 -2.69 0.78
C ALA A 143 4.30 -2.86 1.08
N CYS A 144 3.58 -1.78 1.30
CA CYS A 144 2.13 -1.80 1.52
C CYS A 144 1.36 -1.33 0.28
N ALA A 145 1.43 -0.05 -0.06
CA ALA A 145 0.58 0.51 -1.12
C ALA A 145 0.90 -0.02 -2.52
N GLY A 146 2.19 -0.13 -2.87
CA GLY A 146 2.62 -0.68 -4.15
C GLY A 146 2.22 -2.15 -4.30
N LEU A 147 2.54 -2.97 -3.31
CA LEU A 147 2.24 -4.40 -3.33
C LEU A 147 0.73 -4.68 -3.27
N THR A 148 -0.03 -3.88 -2.51
CA THR A 148 -1.50 -3.95 -2.52
C THR A 148 -2.06 -3.69 -3.91
N ALA A 149 -1.58 -2.64 -4.59
CA ALA A 149 -2.02 -2.31 -5.93
C ALA A 149 -1.64 -3.40 -6.96
N TRP A 150 -0.45 -3.97 -6.84
CA TRP A 150 -0.02 -5.11 -7.65
C TRP A 150 -0.96 -6.31 -7.48
N THR A 151 -1.19 -6.70 -6.24
CA THR A 151 -2.11 -7.80 -5.92
C THR A 151 -3.52 -7.51 -6.43
N ALA A 152 -4.04 -6.29 -6.25
CA ALA A 152 -5.38 -5.91 -6.68
C ALA A 152 -5.57 -5.93 -8.20
N VAL A 153 -4.58 -5.47 -8.96
CA VAL A 153 -4.66 -5.31 -10.42
C VAL A 153 -4.18 -6.56 -11.15
N VAL A 154 -3.03 -7.10 -10.75
CA VAL A 154 -2.36 -8.19 -11.49
C VAL A 154 -2.82 -9.55 -11.00
N GLU A 155 -2.71 -9.84 -9.70
CA GLU A 155 -2.97 -11.18 -9.18
C GLU A 155 -4.47 -11.48 -9.03
N ALA A 156 -5.18 -10.67 -8.24
CA ALA A 156 -6.62 -10.83 -8.04
C ALA A 156 -7.43 -10.37 -9.26
N GLY A 157 -7.04 -9.25 -9.85
CA GLY A 157 -7.68 -8.67 -11.03
C GLY A 157 -7.42 -9.46 -12.30
N GLY A 158 -6.22 -10.04 -12.44
CA GLY A 158 -5.81 -10.77 -13.63
C GLY A 158 -5.81 -9.91 -14.90
N ILE A 159 -5.45 -8.63 -14.75
CA ILE A 159 -5.56 -7.63 -15.83
C ILE A 159 -4.74 -8.01 -17.06
N LYS A 160 -5.28 -7.73 -18.23
CA LYS A 160 -4.64 -7.97 -19.54
C LYS A 160 -4.59 -6.68 -20.36
N PRO A 161 -3.66 -6.58 -21.31
CA PRO A 161 -3.60 -5.44 -22.21
C PRO A 161 -4.96 -5.16 -22.87
N GLY A 162 -5.31 -3.88 -22.99
CA GLY A 162 -6.58 -3.40 -23.58
C GLY A 162 -7.78 -3.42 -22.62
N GLN A 163 -7.71 -4.11 -21.50
CA GLN A 163 -8.77 -4.14 -20.49
C GLN A 163 -8.86 -2.82 -19.70
N LEU A 164 -9.97 -2.62 -18.98
CA LEU A 164 -10.26 -1.40 -18.24
C LEU A 164 -10.16 -1.60 -16.73
N VAL A 165 -9.38 -0.75 -16.06
CA VAL A 165 -9.28 -0.66 -14.59
C VAL A 165 -9.93 0.64 -14.13
N VAL A 166 -10.73 0.58 -13.07
CA VAL A 166 -11.21 1.75 -12.34
C VAL A 166 -10.44 1.89 -11.04
N VAL A 167 -9.89 3.09 -10.78
CA VAL A 167 -9.22 3.45 -9.53
C VAL A 167 -9.94 4.60 -8.83
N GLN A 168 -9.95 4.61 -7.50
CA GLN A 168 -10.73 5.56 -6.69
C GLN A 168 -9.82 6.50 -5.92
N GLY A 169 -9.93 7.82 -6.21
CA GLY A 169 -9.14 8.85 -5.52
C GLY A 169 -7.67 8.88 -5.95
N THR A 170 -6.87 9.60 -5.17
CA THR A 170 -5.47 9.95 -5.46
C THR A 170 -4.50 9.54 -4.34
N GLY A 171 -4.91 8.59 -3.51
CA GLY A 171 -4.05 8.01 -2.49
C GLY A 171 -3.02 7.02 -3.07
N GLY A 172 -2.09 6.58 -2.22
CA GLY A 172 -0.97 5.73 -2.65
C GLY A 172 -1.39 4.49 -3.43
N VAL A 173 -2.33 3.68 -2.91
CA VAL A 173 -2.79 2.47 -3.62
C VAL A 173 -3.39 2.80 -4.98
N SER A 174 -4.21 3.85 -5.06
CA SER A 174 -4.90 4.22 -6.30
C SER A 174 -3.96 4.68 -7.39
N LEU A 175 -2.92 5.47 -7.05
CA LEU A 175 -1.93 5.92 -8.01
C LEU A 175 -0.99 4.78 -8.44
N PHE A 176 -0.59 3.89 -7.52
CA PHE A 176 0.11 2.67 -7.90
C PHE A 176 -0.74 1.78 -8.82
N ALA A 177 -2.03 1.60 -8.51
CA ALA A 177 -2.94 0.81 -9.34
C ALA A 177 -3.11 1.40 -10.75
N LEU A 178 -3.20 2.73 -10.88
CA LEU A 178 -3.20 3.43 -12.16
C LEU A 178 -1.91 3.15 -12.93
N GLN A 179 -0.75 3.35 -12.29
CA GLN A 179 0.55 3.17 -12.93
C GLN A 179 0.79 1.70 -13.32
N ILE A 180 0.46 0.74 -12.45
CA ILE A 180 0.59 -0.71 -12.71
C ILE A 180 -0.36 -1.15 -13.83
N ALA A 181 -1.61 -0.67 -13.85
CA ALA A 181 -2.55 -0.95 -14.94
C ALA A 181 -2.01 -0.44 -16.28
N ARG A 182 -1.49 0.79 -16.33
CA ARG A 182 -0.88 1.37 -17.52
C ARG A 182 0.36 0.59 -17.96
N MET A 183 1.24 0.22 -17.02
CA MET A 183 2.41 -0.62 -17.27
C MET A 183 2.00 -1.99 -17.88
N SER A 184 0.86 -2.53 -17.46
CA SER A 184 0.29 -3.78 -17.99
C SER A 184 -0.45 -3.61 -19.33
N GLY A 185 -0.44 -2.42 -19.93
CA GLY A 185 -1.13 -2.13 -21.19
C GLY A 185 -2.65 -1.96 -21.05
N ALA A 186 -3.17 -1.76 -19.84
CA ALA A 186 -4.59 -1.54 -19.60
C ALA A 186 -4.97 -0.06 -19.72
N ARG A 187 -6.27 0.18 -19.94
CA ARG A 187 -6.93 1.49 -19.90
C ARG A 187 -7.31 1.80 -18.46
N VAL A 188 -7.35 3.07 -18.08
CA VAL A 188 -7.70 3.45 -16.70
C VAL A 188 -8.73 4.57 -16.69
N ILE A 189 -9.80 4.37 -15.93
CA ILE A 189 -10.70 5.44 -15.47
C ILE A 189 -10.40 5.69 -14.00
N ALA A 190 -10.13 6.96 -13.66
CA ALA A 190 -9.90 7.37 -12.27
C ALA A 190 -11.06 8.21 -11.74
N THR A 191 -11.32 8.15 -10.43
CA THR A 191 -12.29 9.05 -9.80
C THR A 191 -11.60 10.01 -8.83
N THR A 192 -12.10 11.23 -8.70
CA THR A 192 -11.57 12.24 -7.75
C THR A 192 -12.68 13.21 -7.35
N SER A 193 -12.45 14.02 -6.31
CA SER A 193 -13.32 15.15 -5.92
C SER A 193 -12.74 16.52 -6.30
N SER A 194 -11.54 16.54 -6.89
CA SER A 194 -10.78 17.76 -7.13
C SER A 194 -10.43 17.89 -8.61
N GLU A 195 -10.73 19.02 -9.21
CA GLU A 195 -10.38 19.31 -10.60
C GLU A 195 -8.86 19.42 -10.79
N GLU A 196 -8.16 20.00 -9.82
CA GLU A 196 -6.69 20.04 -9.84
C GLU A 196 -6.08 18.63 -9.87
N LYS A 197 -6.58 17.73 -9.01
CA LYS A 197 -6.14 16.33 -8.98
C LYS A 197 -6.55 15.57 -10.24
N ALA A 198 -7.68 15.96 -10.88
CA ALA A 198 -8.11 15.36 -12.14
C ALA A 198 -7.11 15.57 -13.27
N GLN A 199 -6.51 16.76 -13.38
CA GLN A 199 -5.47 16.99 -14.37
C GLN A 199 -4.23 16.14 -14.12
N LYS A 200 -3.75 16.08 -12.86
CA LYS A 200 -2.60 15.22 -12.48
C LYS A 200 -2.86 13.73 -12.80
N LEU A 201 -4.11 13.24 -12.64
CA LEU A 201 -4.47 11.87 -13.01
C LEU A 201 -4.42 11.63 -14.53
N LYS A 202 -4.84 12.60 -15.34
CA LYS A 202 -4.71 12.54 -16.81
C LYS A 202 -3.25 12.51 -17.23
N ASP A 203 -2.41 13.34 -16.63
CA ASP A 203 -0.97 13.39 -16.90
C ASP A 203 -0.28 12.07 -16.55
N LEU A 204 -0.77 11.33 -15.55
CA LEU A 204 -0.34 9.98 -15.21
C LEU A 204 -0.90 8.89 -16.15
N GLY A 205 -1.73 9.26 -17.13
CA GLY A 205 -2.25 8.37 -18.16
C GLY A 205 -3.64 7.79 -17.89
N ALA A 206 -4.43 8.35 -16.98
CA ALA A 206 -5.84 8.03 -16.90
C ALA A 206 -6.53 8.48 -18.20
N GLU A 207 -7.24 7.58 -18.88
CA GLU A 207 -7.96 7.85 -20.10
C GLU A 207 -9.15 8.78 -19.85
N HIS A 208 -9.87 8.52 -18.75
CA HIS A 208 -10.95 9.37 -18.27
C HIS A 208 -10.79 9.60 -16.76
N VAL A 209 -11.25 10.77 -16.32
CA VAL A 209 -11.34 11.11 -14.90
C VAL A 209 -12.76 11.58 -14.60
N ILE A 210 -13.38 10.97 -13.61
CA ILE A 210 -14.75 11.29 -13.17
C ILE A 210 -14.66 12.04 -11.84
N ASN A 211 -15.19 13.26 -11.80
CA ASN A 211 -15.42 13.95 -10.54
C ASN A 211 -16.70 13.39 -9.89
N TYR A 212 -16.52 12.61 -8.81
CA TYR A 212 -17.64 11.93 -8.15
C TYR A 212 -18.53 12.88 -7.34
N VAL A 213 -18.13 14.12 -7.10
CA VAL A 213 -18.98 15.16 -6.48
C VAL A 213 -20.02 15.62 -7.48
N ASP A 214 -19.60 15.86 -8.73
CA ASP A 214 -20.47 16.32 -9.80
C ASP A 214 -21.24 15.15 -10.45
N THR A 215 -20.66 13.94 -10.39
CA THR A 215 -21.22 12.71 -10.95
C THR A 215 -21.31 11.61 -9.87
N PRO A 216 -22.26 11.72 -8.92
CA PRO A 216 -22.40 10.72 -7.83
C PRO A 216 -22.68 9.29 -8.33
N ASP A 217 -23.40 9.15 -9.47
CA ASP A 217 -23.64 7.88 -10.15
C ASP A 217 -22.46 7.47 -11.05
N TRP A 218 -21.23 7.65 -10.57
CA TRP A 218 -20.02 7.39 -11.35
C TRP A 218 -19.92 5.96 -11.91
N GLY A 219 -20.57 4.99 -11.27
CA GLY A 219 -20.64 3.63 -11.81
C GLY A 219 -21.38 3.53 -13.13
N LYS A 220 -22.43 4.35 -13.35
CA LYS A 220 -23.11 4.45 -14.66
C LYS A 220 -22.24 5.19 -15.67
N GLU A 221 -21.51 6.20 -15.21
CA GLU A 221 -20.61 6.96 -16.08
C GLU A 221 -19.45 6.09 -16.59
N VAL A 222 -18.92 5.18 -15.77
CA VAL A 222 -17.95 4.16 -16.23
C VAL A 222 -18.53 3.32 -17.37
N LEU A 223 -19.79 2.84 -17.24
CA LEU A 223 -20.45 2.11 -18.31
C LEU A 223 -20.55 2.95 -19.59
N ARG A 224 -20.98 4.22 -19.46
CA ARG A 224 -21.12 5.13 -20.62
C ARG A 224 -19.79 5.37 -21.32
N LEU A 225 -18.70 5.53 -20.57
CA LEU A 225 -17.35 5.78 -21.10
C LEU A 225 -16.70 4.53 -21.71
N ASN A 226 -17.23 3.34 -21.45
CA ASN A 226 -16.76 2.07 -21.99
C ASN A 226 -17.88 1.33 -22.79
N ASP A 227 -18.62 2.06 -23.59
CA ASP A 227 -19.62 1.53 -24.53
C ASP A 227 -20.65 0.56 -23.90
N GLY A 228 -20.93 0.73 -22.62
CA GLY A 228 -21.88 -0.08 -21.83
C GLY A 228 -21.29 -1.34 -21.20
N GLU A 229 -20.05 -1.71 -21.47
CA GLU A 229 -19.48 -2.98 -21.03
C GLU A 229 -19.04 -2.99 -19.54
N GLY A 230 -18.63 -1.86 -19.01
CA GLY A 230 -18.08 -1.73 -17.65
C GLY A 230 -16.59 -2.08 -17.56
N ALA A 231 -16.06 -2.04 -16.34
CA ALA A 231 -14.65 -2.27 -16.06
C ALA A 231 -14.32 -3.75 -15.83
N ASP A 232 -13.12 -4.17 -16.21
CA ASP A 232 -12.60 -5.50 -15.92
C ASP A 232 -12.20 -5.65 -14.45
N VAL A 233 -11.61 -4.59 -13.91
CA VAL A 233 -11.17 -4.52 -12.51
C VAL A 233 -11.57 -3.19 -11.89
N VAL A 234 -12.09 -3.21 -10.67
CA VAL A 234 -12.27 -2.04 -9.82
C VAL A 234 -11.39 -2.20 -8.59
N VAL A 235 -10.48 -1.25 -8.35
CA VAL A 235 -9.69 -1.19 -7.12
C VAL A 235 -10.46 -0.39 -6.08
N GLU A 236 -11.13 -1.09 -5.18
CA GLU A 236 -12.08 -0.54 -4.21
C GLU A 236 -11.39 -0.16 -2.91
N VAL A 237 -11.18 1.14 -2.69
CA VAL A 237 -10.53 1.67 -1.48
C VAL A 237 -11.49 2.44 -0.57
N GLY A 238 -12.66 2.82 -1.08
CA GLY A 238 -13.61 3.64 -0.35
C GLY A 238 -14.47 2.87 0.64
N GLY A 239 -14.90 1.66 0.30
CA GLY A 239 -15.74 0.85 1.17
C GLY A 239 -17.22 1.21 1.12
N ALA A 240 -17.83 1.52 2.26
CA ALA A 240 -19.29 1.71 2.38
C ALA A 240 -19.89 2.72 1.40
N GLY A 241 -19.22 3.84 1.19
CA GLY A 241 -19.72 4.91 0.32
C GLY A 241 -19.51 4.68 -1.17
N THR A 242 -18.71 3.69 -1.58
CA THR A 242 -18.31 3.49 -2.98
C THR A 242 -18.67 2.13 -3.55
N LEU A 243 -18.81 1.10 -2.71
CA LEU A 243 -18.98 -0.30 -3.15
C LEU A 243 -20.18 -0.50 -4.08
N GLN A 244 -21.31 0.19 -3.84
CA GLN A 244 -22.48 0.10 -4.73
C GLN A 244 -22.18 0.62 -6.15
N GLN A 245 -21.40 1.69 -6.24
CA GLN A 245 -20.99 2.23 -7.54
C GLN A 245 -19.98 1.30 -8.22
N SER A 246 -19.06 0.69 -7.45
CA SER A 246 -18.13 -0.32 -7.96
C SER A 246 -18.87 -1.53 -8.56
N VAL A 247 -19.92 -2.01 -7.89
CA VAL A 247 -20.77 -3.11 -8.40
C VAL A 247 -21.53 -2.69 -9.68
N ARG A 248 -21.91 -1.42 -9.80
CA ARG A 248 -22.51 -0.91 -11.04
C ARG A 248 -21.49 -0.81 -12.17
N ALA A 249 -20.29 -0.32 -11.87
CA ALA A 249 -19.20 -0.07 -12.81
C ALA A 249 -18.59 -1.35 -13.39
N ILE A 250 -18.58 -2.46 -12.62
CA ILE A 250 -17.93 -3.69 -13.04
C ILE A 250 -18.69 -4.37 -14.19
N ARG A 251 -17.98 -4.96 -15.16
CA ARG A 251 -18.56 -5.79 -16.21
C ARG A 251 -18.97 -7.17 -15.69
N ALA A 252 -19.65 -7.94 -16.54
CA ALA A 252 -19.89 -9.35 -16.26
C ALA A 252 -18.55 -10.11 -16.13
N ALA A 253 -18.46 -10.97 -15.09
CA ALA A 253 -17.28 -11.73 -14.70
C ALA A 253 -16.04 -10.86 -14.35
N GLY A 254 -16.22 -9.56 -14.11
CA GLY A 254 -15.15 -8.67 -13.65
C GLY A 254 -14.83 -8.84 -12.17
N THR A 255 -13.74 -8.20 -11.71
CA THR A 255 -13.24 -8.31 -10.33
C THR A 255 -13.29 -6.97 -9.61
N ILE A 256 -13.87 -6.95 -8.42
CA ILE A 256 -13.75 -5.84 -7.46
C ILE A 256 -12.75 -6.27 -6.40
N SER A 257 -11.57 -5.66 -6.40
CA SER A 257 -10.52 -5.89 -5.41
C SER A 257 -10.78 -5.01 -4.20
N LEU A 258 -11.26 -5.61 -3.10
CA LEU A 258 -11.61 -4.91 -1.86
C LEU A 258 -10.34 -4.65 -1.05
N VAL A 259 -9.92 -3.40 -1.01
CA VAL A 259 -8.65 -2.97 -0.38
C VAL A 259 -8.88 -2.15 0.88
N GLY A 260 -9.83 -1.22 0.85
CA GLY A 260 -10.00 -0.25 1.92
C GLY A 260 -11.46 0.04 2.28
N ASN A 261 -11.62 0.81 3.34
CA ASN A 261 -12.91 1.19 3.90
C ASN A 261 -12.95 2.66 4.37
N LEU A 262 -12.31 3.55 3.58
CA LEU A 262 -12.11 4.96 3.94
C LEU A 262 -13.42 5.72 4.26
N SER A 263 -14.54 5.33 3.63
CA SER A 263 -15.87 5.92 3.82
C SER A 263 -16.78 5.08 4.74
N GLY A 264 -16.22 4.08 5.42
CA GLY A 264 -16.92 3.20 6.34
C GLY A 264 -16.79 1.73 5.99
N SER A 265 -17.02 0.87 7.00
CA SER A 265 -16.82 -0.58 6.92
C SER A 265 -18.09 -1.40 6.69
N MET A 266 -19.27 -0.80 6.87
CA MET A 266 -20.56 -1.49 6.78
C MET A 266 -21.45 -0.83 5.72
N THR A 267 -21.95 -1.62 4.77
CA THR A 267 -22.87 -1.16 3.73
C THR A 267 -23.81 -2.27 3.31
N GLU A 268 -24.98 -1.90 2.78
CA GLU A 268 -25.85 -2.80 2.06
C GLU A 268 -25.37 -2.99 0.62
N ILE A 269 -25.50 -4.20 0.10
CA ILE A 269 -25.16 -4.53 -1.28
C ILE A 269 -26.38 -5.10 -2.01
N ASN A 270 -26.61 -4.65 -3.23
CA ASN A 270 -27.63 -5.23 -4.10
C ASN A 270 -27.11 -6.56 -4.68
N LEU A 271 -27.44 -7.67 -4.02
CA LEU A 271 -26.99 -9.01 -4.41
C LEU A 271 -27.35 -9.40 -5.85
N PRO A 272 -28.57 -9.11 -6.37
CA PRO A 272 -28.87 -9.31 -7.78
C PRO A 272 -27.85 -8.71 -8.75
N LEU A 273 -27.34 -7.52 -8.50
CA LEU A 273 -26.29 -6.92 -9.35
C LEU A 273 -24.98 -7.68 -9.30
N VAL A 274 -24.66 -8.32 -8.19
CA VAL A 274 -23.44 -9.12 -8.04
C VAL A 274 -23.57 -10.46 -8.77
N PHE A 275 -24.63 -11.26 -8.44
CA PHE A 275 -24.72 -12.60 -9.01
C PHE A 275 -25.15 -12.61 -10.48
N MET A 276 -25.98 -11.67 -10.95
CA MET A 276 -26.35 -11.56 -12.38
C MET A 276 -25.17 -11.17 -13.27
N LYS A 277 -24.19 -10.45 -12.72
CA LYS A 277 -22.92 -10.15 -13.41
C LYS A 277 -21.87 -11.24 -13.18
N CYS A 278 -22.10 -12.25 -12.35
CA CYS A 278 -21.07 -13.20 -11.91
C CYS A 278 -19.81 -12.46 -11.43
N ALA A 279 -19.99 -11.31 -10.77
CA ALA A 279 -18.89 -10.46 -10.33
C ALA A 279 -18.10 -11.13 -9.19
N ARG A 280 -16.80 -10.97 -9.20
CA ARG A 280 -15.90 -11.46 -8.14
C ARG A 280 -15.58 -10.29 -7.19
N LEU A 281 -15.84 -10.46 -5.90
CA LEU A 281 -15.43 -9.56 -4.84
C LEU A 281 -14.33 -10.26 -4.05
N ILE A 282 -13.11 -9.73 -4.16
CA ILE A 282 -11.92 -10.38 -3.61
C ILE A 282 -11.26 -9.45 -2.60
N GLY A 283 -11.13 -9.89 -1.33
CA GLY A 283 -10.37 -9.17 -0.33
C GLY A 283 -8.87 -9.21 -0.64
N VAL A 284 -8.20 -8.08 -0.50
CA VAL A 284 -6.76 -7.92 -0.73
C VAL A 284 -6.07 -7.49 0.56
N ALA A 285 -5.23 -8.38 1.08
CA ALA A 285 -4.44 -8.17 2.31
C ALA A 285 -2.97 -7.88 1.97
N VAL A 286 -2.69 -6.82 1.22
CA VAL A 286 -1.36 -6.46 0.69
C VAL A 286 -0.87 -7.51 -0.34
N GLY A 287 0.10 -8.34 -0.01
CA GLY A 287 0.67 -9.38 -0.86
C GLY A 287 1.81 -10.12 -0.17
N HIS A 288 2.27 -11.20 -0.78
CA HIS A 288 3.36 -12.01 -0.25
C HIS A 288 4.73 -11.60 -0.85
N ARG A 289 5.81 -12.14 -0.28
CA ARG A 289 7.19 -11.81 -0.66
C ARG A 289 7.46 -12.05 -2.15
N ASP A 290 7.05 -13.20 -2.69
CA ASP A 290 7.31 -13.53 -4.11
C ASP A 290 6.58 -12.55 -5.04
N SER A 291 5.36 -12.10 -4.69
CA SER A 291 4.66 -11.02 -5.39
C SER A 291 5.40 -9.69 -5.33
N TYR A 292 6.03 -9.41 -4.18
CA TYR A 292 6.81 -8.18 -4.01
C TYR A 292 8.06 -8.19 -4.91
N GLU A 293 8.76 -9.32 -4.99
CA GLU A 293 9.90 -9.49 -5.90
C GLU A 293 9.49 -9.36 -7.37
N ALA A 294 8.38 -9.99 -7.75
CA ALA A 294 7.82 -9.90 -9.11
C ALA A 294 7.42 -8.46 -9.47
N MET A 295 6.76 -7.75 -8.55
CA MET A 295 6.42 -6.34 -8.72
C MET A 295 7.67 -5.48 -8.92
N ASN A 296 8.68 -5.64 -8.06
CA ASN A 296 9.93 -4.87 -8.14
C ASN A 296 10.63 -5.09 -9.48
N GLN A 297 10.69 -6.33 -9.94
CA GLN A 297 11.26 -6.66 -11.25
C GLN A 297 10.49 -6.01 -12.41
N ALA A 298 9.16 -6.04 -12.37
CA ALA A 298 8.32 -5.40 -13.39
C ALA A 298 8.51 -3.88 -13.40
N MET A 299 8.62 -3.25 -12.22
CA MET A 299 8.88 -1.82 -12.09
C MET A 299 10.29 -1.43 -12.58
N GLU A 300 11.31 -2.26 -12.33
CA GLU A 300 12.66 -2.02 -12.87
C GLU A 300 12.67 -2.09 -14.41
N ILE A 301 12.05 -3.11 -15.00
CA ILE A 301 11.99 -3.28 -16.46
C ILE A 301 11.24 -2.11 -17.12
N SER A 302 10.15 -1.65 -16.52
CA SER A 302 9.33 -0.57 -17.08
C SER A 302 9.85 0.83 -16.76
N GLY A 303 10.78 0.96 -15.81
CA GLY A 303 11.24 2.25 -15.30
C GLY A 303 10.17 3.00 -14.47
N LEU A 304 9.13 2.29 -13.98
CA LEU A 304 8.07 2.91 -13.20
C LEU A 304 8.61 3.50 -11.90
N ARG A 305 8.27 4.76 -11.62
CA ARG A 305 8.57 5.44 -10.36
C ARG A 305 7.27 5.77 -9.61
N PRO A 306 7.23 5.57 -8.30
CA PRO A 306 6.09 5.96 -7.47
C PRO A 306 5.81 7.46 -7.52
N VAL A 307 4.56 7.83 -7.39
CA VAL A 307 4.17 9.23 -7.17
C VAL A 307 4.29 9.54 -5.70
N LEU A 308 5.21 10.42 -5.35
CA LEU A 308 5.37 10.96 -4.00
C LEU A 308 4.61 12.28 -3.88
N ASP A 309 4.08 12.53 -2.69
CA ASP A 309 3.56 13.84 -2.33
C ASP A 309 4.69 14.87 -2.32
N GLU A 310 4.38 16.12 -2.64
CA GLU A 310 5.35 17.22 -2.62
C GLU A 310 5.90 17.48 -1.21
N LYS A 311 5.07 17.24 -0.18
CA LYS A 311 5.47 17.38 1.21
C LYS A 311 6.09 16.07 1.71
N THR A 312 7.35 16.14 2.09
CA THR A 312 8.08 15.09 2.81
C THR A 312 8.32 15.52 4.26
N TYR A 313 8.60 14.56 5.13
CA TYR A 313 8.80 14.80 6.55
C TYR A 313 10.14 14.24 7.02
N ALA A 314 10.68 14.79 8.10
CA ALA A 314 11.82 14.21 8.80
C ALA A 314 11.37 13.10 9.76
N PHE A 315 12.33 12.31 10.26
CA PHE A 315 12.09 11.20 11.20
C PHE A 315 11.26 11.63 12.42
N ASP A 316 11.58 12.76 13.02
CA ASP A 316 10.93 13.30 14.23
C ASP A 316 9.57 13.96 13.97
N GLU A 317 9.19 14.17 12.71
CA GLU A 317 7.89 14.76 12.31
C GLU A 317 6.80 13.70 12.09
N LEU A 318 7.01 12.44 12.49
CA LEU A 318 6.07 11.34 12.26
C LEU A 318 4.63 11.64 12.73
N SER A 319 4.48 12.27 13.89
CA SER A 319 3.15 12.58 14.44
C SER A 319 2.37 13.54 13.53
N GLU A 320 3.03 14.57 13.02
CA GLU A 320 2.43 15.52 12.06
C GLU A 320 2.08 14.81 10.75
N ALA A 321 3.02 14.02 10.22
CA ALA A 321 2.81 13.26 8.99
C ALA A 321 1.57 12.38 9.07
N LEU A 322 1.44 11.58 10.13
CA LEU A 322 0.29 10.70 10.33
C LEU A 322 -1.03 11.46 10.48
N GLN A 323 -1.05 12.56 11.22
CA GLN A 323 -2.25 13.37 11.44
C GLN A 323 -2.70 14.13 10.19
N SER A 324 -1.83 14.32 9.20
CA SER A 324 -2.19 14.94 7.91
C SER A 324 -2.98 14.03 6.97
N LEU A 325 -2.88 12.70 7.14
CA LEU A 325 -3.51 11.74 6.21
C LEU A 325 -5.04 11.84 6.10
N PRO A 326 -5.81 11.98 7.22
CA PRO A 326 -7.27 12.07 7.14
C PRO A 326 -7.77 13.30 6.39
N GLU A 327 -6.96 14.34 6.26
CA GLU A 327 -7.32 15.55 5.51
C GLU A 327 -7.45 15.29 4.00
N GLY A 328 -6.84 14.20 3.49
CA GLY A 328 -6.93 13.79 2.08
C GLY A 328 -6.33 14.77 1.08
N ARG A 329 -5.49 15.72 1.54
CA ARG A 329 -4.87 16.74 0.67
C ARG A 329 -3.73 16.20 -0.16
N HIS A 330 -3.03 15.19 0.33
CA HIS A 330 -1.89 14.56 -0.34
C HIS A 330 -2.25 13.99 -1.72
N PHE A 331 -1.25 13.92 -2.59
CA PHE A 331 -1.32 13.28 -3.90
C PHE A 331 -0.23 12.21 -3.99
N GLY A 332 -0.59 10.95 -3.91
CA GLY A 332 0.37 9.84 -3.88
C GLY A 332 0.79 9.43 -2.48
N LYS A 333 2.06 9.09 -2.32
CA LYS A 333 2.64 8.59 -1.08
C LYS A 333 3.39 9.68 -0.31
N VAL A 334 3.14 9.76 0.98
CA VAL A 334 3.87 10.62 1.91
C VAL A 334 5.07 9.85 2.47
N ALA A 335 6.26 10.40 2.32
CA ALA A 335 7.53 9.78 2.71
C ALA A 335 8.22 10.55 3.84
N LEU A 336 9.06 9.83 4.60
CA LEU A 336 9.91 10.36 5.66
C LEU A 336 11.37 10.01 5.39
N SER A 337 12.27 10.95 5.67
CA SER A 337 13.73 10.74 5.66
C SER A 337 14.28 10.47 7.05
N PHE A 338 15.33 9.66 7.14
CA PHE A 338 16.05 9.34 8.37
C PHE A 338 17.32 10.17 8.51
#